data_8f0184cafc7223afbc9d7657f0b4ffdc
#
_entry.id   8f0184cafc7223afbc9d7657f0b4ffdc
#
_cell.length_a   1.000
_cell.length_b   1.000
_cell.length_c   1.000
_cell.angle_alpha   90.00
_cell.angle_beta   90.00
_cell.angle_gamma   90.00
#
_symmetry.space_group_name_H-M   'P 1'
#
loop_
_entity.id
_entity.type
_entity.pdbx_description
1 polymer ?
#
loop_
_entity_poly.entity_id
_entity_poly.type
_entity_poly.pdbx_seq_one_letter_code
_entity_poly.pdbx_strand_id
1 'polypeptide(L)'
;MKTQVGMWIDHREANIVFLSPAGERTRQIKSNVEKQLRRSGDSPSRERYETQMVPVSDQRDRGYMRHLANYYEEVFLAAHGADTVFIFGPGEAKGELRKQFQKRHFSERIVGFEPADKMTPRQVSEKVRNFYRTTPAILLRNGD
;
A
#
# COMPACT_ATOMS: atom_id res chain seq x y z
N MET A 1 -14.83 18.27 7.87
CA MET A 1 -13.68 17.87 8.65
C MET A 1 -12.65 17.23 7.77
N LYS A 2 -11.39 17.56 7.97
CA LYS A 2 -10.34 17.01 7.14
C LYS A 2 -9.76 15.75 7.76
N THR A 3 -9.66 14.71 6.95
CA THR A 3 -8.98 13.49 7.33
C THR A 3 -7.71 13.38 6.50
N GLN A 4 -6.58 13.25 7.16
CA GLN A 4 -5.29 13.12 6.52
C GLN A 4 -4.76 11.73 6.78
N VAL A 5 -4.23 11.10 5.74
CA VAL A 5 -3.72 9.74 5.86
C VAL A 5 -2.27 9.71 5.40
N GLY A 6 -1.48 8.93 6.11
CA GLY A 6 -0.14 8.60 5.66
C GLY A 6 0.06 7.12 5.83
N MET A 7 0.90 6.54 4.99
CA MET A 7 1.15 5.11 5.10
C MET A 7 2.54 4.73 4.62
N TRP A 8 3.11 3.76 5.32
CA TRP A 8 4.30 3.07 4.90
C TRP A 8 3.85 1.75 4.27
N ILE A 9 4.36 1.43 3.08
CA ILE A 9 3.93 0.23 2.39
C ILE A 9 5.10 -0.47 1.71
N ASP A 10 5.11 -1.81 1.81
CA ASP A 10 5.96 -2.65 1.01
C ASP A 10 5.10 -3.80 0.47
N HIS A 11 5.71 -4.82 -0.11
CA HIS A 11 4.95 -5.93 -0.69
C HIS A 11 4.34 -6.85 0.36
N ARG A 12 4.67 -6.68 1.62
CA ARG A 12 4.19 -7.54 2.69
C ARG A 12 3.13 -6.90 3.56
N GLU A 13 3.24 -5.61 3.79
CA GLU A 13 2.32 -4.95 4.71
C GLU A 13 2.25 -3.45 4.46
N ALA A 14 1.15 -2.88 4.89
CA ALA A 14 0.96 -1.44 4.89
C ALA A 14 0.57 -1.02 6.30
N ASN A 15 1.27 -0.02 6.82
CA ASN A 15 0.95 0.58 8.12
C ASN A 15 0.34 1.93 7.84
N ILE A 16 -0.94 2.09 8.14
CA ILE A 16 -1.72 3.27 7.77
C ILE A 16 -2.04 4.08 9.00
N VAL A 17 -1.83 5.39 8.92
CA VAL A 17 -2.10 6.32 10.02
C VAL A 17 -3.15 7.31 9.54
N PHE A 18 -4.24 7.40 10.29
CA PHE A 18 -5.35 8.31 10.00
C PHE A 18 -5.32 9.44 11.02
N LEU A 19 -5.22 10.67 10.53
CA LEU A 19 -5.24 11.86 11.38
C LEU A 19 -6.51 12.65 11.10
N SER A 20 -7.21 13.00 12.16
CA SER A 20 -8.43 13.80 12.04
C SER A 20 -8.55 14.69 13.26
N PRO A 21 -9.48 15.65 13.26
CA PRO A 21 -9.70 16.45 14.48
C PRO A 21 -10.06 15.60 15.68
N ALA A 22 -10.63 14.40 15.47
CA ALA A 22 -11.00 13.51 16.56
C ALA A 22 -9.81 12.75 17.14
N GLY A 23 -8.68 12.74 16.44
CA GLY A 23 -7.49 12.06 16.95
C GLY A 23 -6.80 11.23 15.89
N GLU A 24 -5.95 10.33 16.34
CA GLU A 24 -5.13 9.50 15.47
C GLU A 24 -5.57 8.05 15.58
N ARG A 25 -5.68 7.36 14.45
CA ARG A 25 -5.95 5.92 14.39
C ARG A 25 -4.93 5.27 13.48
N THR A 26 -4.64 4.00 13.74
CA THR A 26 -3.72 3.25 12.89
C THR A 26 -4.38 1.94 12.46
N ARG A 27 -3.94 1.42 11.33
CA ARG A 27 -4.40 0.15 10.81
C ARG A 27 -3.28 -0.50 10.04
N GLN A 28 -3.15 -1.82 10.19
CA GLN A 28 -2.16 -2.58 9.43
C GLN A 28 -2.90 -3.54 8.52
N ILE A 29 -2.47 -3.59 7.26
CA ILE A 29 -3.02 -4.52 6.28
C ILE A 29 -1.84 -5.34 5.76
N LYS A 30 -2.00 -6.66 5.79
CA LYS A 30 -0.94 -7.56 5.32
C LYS A 30 -1.33 -8.18 4.00
N SER A 31 -0.36 -8.29 3.10
CA SER A 31 -0.64 -8.88 1.80
C SER A 31 -0.81 -10.39 1.89
N ASN A 32 -0.07 -11.04 2.79
CA ASN A 32 -0.10 -12.50 2.92
C ASN A 32 0.10 -13.22 1.58
N VAL A 33 0.89 -12.62 0.70
CA VAL A 33 1.03 -13.13 -0.67
C VAL A 33 1.59 -14.54 -0.68
N GLU A 34 2.64 -14.78 0.08
CA GLU A 34 3.25 -16.11 0.10
C GLU A 34 2.30 -17.15 0.66
N LYS A 35 1.54 -16.79 1.69
CA LYS A 35 0.57 -17.67 2.28
C LYS A 35 -0.55 -17.98 1.31
N GLN A 36 -1.01 -16.99 0.56
CA GLN A 36 -2.06 -17.21 -0.43
C GLN A 36 -1.58 -18.10 -1.56
N LEU A 37 -0.34 -17.94 -1.99
CA LEU A 37 0.21 -18.78 -3.02
C LEU A 37 0.26 -20.24 -2.58
N ARG A 38 0.64 -20.50 -1.34
CA ARG A 38 0.66 -21.84 -0.81
C ARG A 38 -0.74 -22.46 -0.75
N ARG A 39 -1.72 -21.66 -0.38
CA ARG A 39 -3.11 -22.16 -0.30
C ARG A 39 -3.68 -22.49 -1.66
N SER A 40 -3.28 -21.74 -2.68
CA SER A 40 -3.82 -21.97 -4.01
C SER A 40 -3.08 -23.06 -4.77
N GLY A 41 -2.09 -23.68 -4.15
CA GLY A 41 -1.32 -24.73 -4.82
C GLY A 41 -0.20 -24.21 -5.68
N ASP A 42 0.13 -22.94 -5.59
CA ASP A 42 1.22 -22.34 -6.36
C ASP A 42 2.56 -22.51 -5.67
N SER A 43 2.68 -23.50 -4.81
CA SER A 43 3.90 -23.77 -4.09
C SER A 43 4.99 -24.27 -5.04
N PRO A 44 6.21 -23.77 -4.93
CA PRO A 44 7.26 -24.19 -5.86
C PRO A 44 7.74 -25.60 -5.67
N SER A 45 7.38 -26.26 -4.57
CA SER A 45 7.92 -27.58 -4.27
C SER A 45 7.26 -28.71 -5.02
N ARG A 46 6.22 -28.48 -5.77
CA ARG A 46 5.44 -29.55 -6.34
C ARG A 46 5.28 -29.57 -7.83
N GLU A 47 5.47 -28.43 -8.47
CA GLU A 47 5.06 -28.30 -9.86
C GLU A 47 6.08 -28.72 -10.86
N ARG A 48 7.29 -28.99 -10.46
CA ARG A 48 8.36 -29.21 -11.41
C ARG A 48 8.15 -30.43 -12.30
N TYR A 49 7.22 -31.28 -11.93
CA TYR A 49 6.96 -32.47 -12.72
C TYR A 49 5.76 -32.36 -13.63
N GLU A 50 4.79 -31.58 -13.25
CA GLU A 50 3.53 -31.57 -13.96
C GLU A 50 3.32 -30.40 -14.87
N THR A 51 4.24 -29.50 -14.89
CA THR A 51 4.00 -28.22 -15.55
C THR A 51 4.79 -28.02 -16.81
N GLN A 52 4.88 -29.05 -17.63
CA GLN A 52 5.61 -28.90 -18.90
C GLN A 52 4.97 -27.91 -19.82
N MET A 53 3.66 -27.77 -19.73
CA MET A 53 2.94 -26.87 -20.64
C MET A 53 3.08 -25.41 -20.24
N VAL A 54 3.11 -25.15 -18.94
CA VAL A 54 3.21 -23.78 -18.42
C VAL A 54 4.32 -23.76 -17.38
N PRO A 55 5.32 -22.91 -17.55
CA PRO A 55 6.39 -22.83 -16.58
C PRO A 55 5.87 -22.50 -15.18
N VAL A 56 6.46 -23.16 -14.19
CA VAL A 56 6.07 -22.95 -12.78
C VAL A 56 6.19 -21.49 -12.40
N SER A 57 7.27 -20.85 -12.84
CA SER A 57 7.50 -19.44 -12.48
C SER A 57 6.39 -18.55 -13.04
N ASP A 58 5.89 -18.83 -14.23
CA ASP A 58 4.81 -18.03 -14.80
C ASP A 58 3.53 -18.17 -14.00
N GLN A 59 3.24 -19.38 -13.56
CA GLN A 59 2.04 -19.61 -12.74
C GLN A 59 2.16 -18.91 -11.38
N ARG A 60 3.32 -18.99 -10.77
CA ARG A 60 3.54 -18.32 -9.50
C ARG A 60 3.47 -16.81 -9.66
N ASP A 61 4.04 -16.29 -10.74
CA ASP A 61 4.04 -14.85 -10.97
C ASP A 61 2.62 -14.33 -11.16
N ARG A 62 1.79 -15.06 -11.88
CA ARG A 62 0.40 -14.64 -12.07
C ARG A 62 -0.38 -14.67 -10.76
N GLY A 63 -0.17 -15.71 -9.95
CA GLY A 63 -0.80 -15.79 -8.66
C GLY A 63 -0.33 -14.69 -7.73
N TYR A 64 0.96 -14.43 -7.74
CA TYR A 64 1.55 -13.39 -6.92
C TYR A 64 0.97 -12.02 -7.28
N MET A 65 0.92 -11.71 -8.57
CA MET A 65 0.39 -10.43 -9.02
C MET A 65 -1.09 -10.26 -8.70
N ARG A 66 -1.85 -11.34 -8.81
CA ARG A 66 -3.27 -11.30 -8.47
C ARG A 66 -3.48 -10.99 -6.99
N HIS A 67 -2.69 -11.63 -6.13
CA HIS A 67 -2.82 -11.39 -4.69
C HIS A 67 -2.32 -10.00 -4.31
N LEU A 68 -1.29 -9.51 -4.98
CA LEU A 68 -0.84 -8.14 -4.76
C LEU A 68 -1.91 -7.15 -5.18
N ALA A 69 -2.57 -7.40 -6.31
CA ALA A 69 -3.63 -6.50 -6.76
C ALA A 69 -4.75 -6.43 -5.73
N ASN A 70 -5.12 -7.56 -5.15
CA ASN A 70 -6.13 -7.58 -4.10
C ASN A 70 -5.69 -6.81 -2.86
N TYR A 71 -4.42 -6.94 -2.52
CA TYR A 71 -3.83 -6.24 -1.39
C TYR A 71 -3.89 -4.72 -1.61
N TYR A 72 -3.47 -4.26 -2.81
CA TYR A 72 -3.51 -2.82 -3.10
C TYR A 72 -4.93 -2.29 -3.13
N GLU A 73 -5.87 -3.10 -3.60
CA GLU A 73 -7.27 -2.70 -3.57
C GLU A 73 -7.75 -2.52 -2.14
N GLU A 74 -7.38 -3.42 -1.25
CA GLU A 74 -7.76 -3.32 0.15
C GLU A 74 -7.16 -2.07 0.80
N VAL A 75 -5.89 -1.79 0.51
CA VAL A 75 -5.24 -0.59 1.04
C VAL A 75 -5.91 0.67 0.50
N PHE A 76 -6.21 0.69 -0.80
CA PHE A 76 -6.90 1.81 -1.41
C PHE A 76 -8.25 2.05 -0.75
N LEU A 77 -9.03 0.98 -0.56
CA LEU A 77 -10.36 1.13 0.04
C LEU A 77 -10.28 1.64 1.48
N ALA A 78 -9.24 1.27 2.19
CA ALA A 78 -9.06 1.77 3.56
C ALA A 78 -8.78 3.26 3.59
N ALA A 79 -8.09 3.78 2.59
CA ALA A 79 -7.58 5.16 2.60
C ALA A 79 -8.34 6.14 1.72
N HIS A 80 -9.15 5.66 0.79
CA HIS A 80 -9.71 6.53 -0.26
C HIS A 80 -10.69 7.59 0.27
N GLY A 81 -11.22 7.39 1.47
CA GLY A 81 -12.11 8.39 2.06
C GLY A 81 -11.41 9.58 2.65
N ALA A 82 -10.07 9.56 2.73
CA ALA A 82 -9.32 10.68 3.27
C ALA A 82 -9.21 11.82 2.27
N ASP A 83 -9.07 13.03 2.76
CA ASP A 83 -8.92 14.19 1.90
C ASP A 83 -7.53 14.23 1.27
N THR A 84 -6.51 13.82 2.01
CA THR A 84 -5.13 13.79 1.50
C THR A 84 -4.46 12.49 1.92
N VAL A 85 -3.52 12.03 1.10
CA VAL A 85 -2.81 10.78 1.31
C VAL A 85 -1.31 11.01 1.09
N PHE A 86 -0.50 10.51 2.03
CA PHE A 86 0.95 10.54 1.94
C PHE A 86 1.43 9.08 1.90
N ILE A 87 2.14 8.71 0.84
CA ILE A 87 2.60 7.34 0.63
C ILE A 87 4.12 7.30 0.67
N PHE A 88 4.67 6.39 1.46
CA PHE A 88 6.12 6.22 1.53
C PHE A 88 6.47 4.77 1.79
N GLY A 89 7.70 4.41 1.52
CA GLY A 89 8.17 3.03 1.72
C GLY A 89 9.29 2.67 0.78
N PRO A 90 9.82 1.45 0.93
CA PRO A 90 10.92 0.99 0.11
C PRO A 90 10.42 0.37 -1.19
N GLY A 91 11.29 0.33 -2.18
CA GLY A 91 11.03 -0.43 -3.40
C GLY A 91 9.84 0.06 -4.20
N GLU A 92 9.17 -0.86 -4.85
CA GLU A 92 8.18 -0.56 -5.87
C GLU A 92 6.73 -0.59 -5.40
N ALA A 93 6.49 -1.12 -4.20
CA ALA A 93 5.10 -1.27 -3.74
C ALA A 93 4.36 0.06 -3.69
N LYS A 94 5.03 1.12 -3.23
CA LYS A 94 4.41 2.43 -3.15
C LYS A 94 3.97 2.94 -4.53
N GLY A 95 4.77 2.67 -5.56
CA GLY A 95 4.42 3.06 -6.92
C GLY A 95 3.28 2.25 -7.48
N GLU A 96 3.23 0.97 -7.14
CA GLU A 96 2.14 0.10 -7.56
C GLU A 96 0.83 0.52 -6.91
N LEU A 97 0.88 0.90 -5.63
CA LEU A 97 -0.30 1.42 -4.96
C LEU A 97 -0.74 2.75 -5.58
N ARG A 98 0.21 3.62 -5.91
CA ARG A 98 -0.13 4.88 -6.55
C ARG A 98 -0.88 4.66 -7.86
N LYS A 99 -0.49 3.63 -8.62
CA LYS A 99 -1.21 3.31 -9.85
C LYS A 99 -2.66 2.92 -9.57
N GLN A 100 -2.91 2.26 -8.45
CA GLN A 100 -4.27 1.93 -8.07
C GLN A 100 -5.10 3.19 -7.83
N PHE A 101 -4.52 4.18 -7.16
CA PHE A 101 -5.19 5.46 -6.97
C PHE A 101 -5.44 6.15 -8.31
N GLN A 102 -4.49 6.08 -9.23
CA GLN A 102 -4.66 6.68 -10.56
C GLN A 102 -5.78 6.02 -11.34
N LYS A 103 -5.85 4.70 -11.30
CA LYS A 103 -6.91 3.95 -11.99
C LYS A 103 -8.30 4.33 -11.48
N ARG A 104 -8.39 4.66 -10.20
CA ARG A 104 -9.65 5.00 -9.57
C ARG A 104 -9.92 6.50 -9.59
N HIS A 105 -9.06 7.28 -10.25
CA HIS A 105 -9.20 8.73 -10.36
C HIS A 105 -9.10 9.43 -9.02
N PHE A 106 -8.23 8.93 -8.16
CA PHE A 106 -7.97 9.52 -6.84
C PHE A 106 -6.52 9.99 -6.69
N SER A 107 -5.76 10.06 -7.81
CA SER A 107 -4.34 10.38 -7.72
C SER A 107 -4.09 11.80 -7.18
N GLU A 108 -5.01 12.73 -7.39
CA GLU A 108 -4.81 14.10 -6.89
C GLU A 108 -4.91 14.19 -5.38
N ARG A 109 -5.39 13.14 -4.71
CA ARG A 109 -5.39 13.13 -3.25
C ARG A 109 -4.03 12.80 -2.68
N ILE A 110 -3.11 12.31 -3.50
CA ILE A 110 -1.76 11.98 -3.05
C ILE A 110 -0.95 13.26 -3.00
N VAL A 111 -0.64 13.71 -1.78
CA VAL A 111 0.08 14.97 -1.57
C VAL A 111 1.55 14.76 -1.22
N GLY A 112 1.97 13.52 -1.05
CA GLY A 112 3.38 13.20 -0.78
C GLY A 112 3.68 11.78 -1.20
N PHE A 113 4.89 11.56 -1.70
CA PHE A 113 5.30 10.26 -2.19
C PHE A 113 6.81 10.18 -2.06
N GLU A 114 7.31 9.35 -1.14
CA GLU A 114 8.74 9.31 -0.81
C GLU A 114 9.27 7.90 -0.61
N PRO A 115 10.54 7.67 -0.92
CA PRO A 115 11.17 6.42 -0.51
C PRO A 115 11.43 6.46 0.98
N ALA A 116 11.43 5.29 1.61
CA ALA A 116 11.74 5.19 3.03
C ALA A 116 12.12 3.77 3.35
N ASP A 117 13.06 3.61 4.27
CA ASP A 117 13.46 2.29 4.72
C ASP A 117 12.45 1.70 5.67
N LYS A 118 12.70 0.47 6.10
CA LYS A 118 11.85 -0.20 7.08
C LYS A 118 11.73 0.62 8.34
N MET A 119 10.51 0.73 8.85
CA MET A 119 10.22 1.51 10.05
C MET A 119 9.32 0.72 10.97
N THR A 120 9.43 1.00 12.27
CA THR A 120 8.46 0.47 13.23
C THR A 120 7.15 1.23 13.06
N PRO A 121 6.03 0.66 13.51
CA PRO A 121 4.76 1.38 13.46
C PRO A 121 4.81 2.75 14.14
N ARG A 122 5.55 2.85 15.23
CA ARG A 122 5.71 4.13 15.92
C ARG A 122 6.42 5.15 15.07
N GLN A 123 7.47 4.71 14.36
CA GLN A 123 8.20 5.60 13.44
C GLN A 123 7.32 6.03 12.28
N VAL A 124 6.47 5.12 11.79
CA VAL A 124 5.54 5.47 10.72
C VAL A 124 4.60 6.57 11.20
N SER A 125 4.02 6.42 12.39
CA SER A 125 3.13 7.45 12.93
C SER A 125 3.82 8.78 13.07
N GLU A 126 5.06 8.77 13.58
CA GLU A 126 5.83 9.99 13.72
C GLU A 126 6.08 10.68 12.39
N LYS A 127 6.44 9.89 11.38
CA LYS A 127 6.72 10.45 10.05
C LYS A 127 5.47 11.07 9.46
N VAL A 128 4.33 10.43 9.62
CA VAL A 128 3.08 10.95 9.09
C VAL A 128 2.71 12.27 9.80
N ARG A 129 2.81 12.29 11.13
CA ARG A 129 2.52 13.51 11.88
C ARG A 129 3.45 14.65 11.46
N ASN A 130 4.74 14.36 11.31
CA ASN A 130 5.71 15.37 10.90
C ASN A 130 5.42 15.90 9.51
N PHE A 131 5.08 15.00 8.58
CA PHE A 131 4.77 15.41 7.22
C PHE A 131 3.64 16.45 7.21
N TYR A 132 2.54 16.14 7.88
CA TYR A 132 1.38 17.02 7.85
C TYR A 132 1.59 18.29 8.66
N ARG A 133 2.42 18.23 9.71
CA ARG A 133 2.73 19.42 10.49
C ARG A 133 3.62 20.39 9.74
N THR A 134 4.55 19.88 8.92
CA THR A 134 5.55 20.73 8.27
C THR A 134 5.22 21.09 6.82
N THR A 135 4.23 20.40 6.22
CA THR A 135 3.86 20.70 4.84
C THR A 135 2.89 21.87 4.82
N PRO A 136 3.18 22.92 4.03
CA PRO A 136 2.28 24.07 3.98
C PRO A 136 0.85 23.67 3.60
N ALA A 137 -0.11 24.31 4.24
CA ALA A 137 -1.51 23.97 4.03
C ALA A 137 -1.94 24.08 2.57
N ILE A 138 -1.35 25.02 1.84
CA ILE A 138 -1.71 25.22 0.44
C ILE A 138 -1.37 24.00 -0.41
N LEU A 139 -0.32 23.26 -0.03
CA LEU A 139 0.07 22.06 -0.76
C LEU A 139 -0.79 20.86 -0.41
N LEU A 140 -1.60 20.98 0.63
CA LEU A 140 -2.50 19.92 1.06
C LEU A 140 -3.92 20.10 0.55
N ARG A 141 -4.12 21.07 -0.34
CA ARG A 141 -5.44 21.32 -0.92
C ARG A 141 -5.57 20.52 -2.22
N ASN A 142 -6.45 19.59 -2.22
CA ASN A 142 -6.65 18.72 -3.38
C ASN A 142 -7.50 19.41 -4.44
N GLY A 143 -6.83 20.06 -5.37
CA GLY A 143 -7.53 20.61 -6.51
C GLY A 143 -8.49 21.73 -6.21
N ASP A 144 -8.33 22.37 -5.10
CA ASP A 144 -9.15 23.53 -4.77
C ASP A 144 -8.71 24.75 -5.52
#